data_61b75f9ce7dd876225b7ed7db2c8f8be
#
_entry.id   61b75f9ce7dd876225b7ed7db2c8f8be
#
_cell.length_a   1.000
_cell.length_b   1.000
_cell.length_c   1.000
_cell.angle_alpha   90.00
_cell.angle_beta   90.00
_cell.angle_gamma   90.00
#
_symmetry.space_group_name_H-M   'P 1'
#
loop_
_entity.id
_entity.type
_entity.pdbx_description
1 polymer ?
#
loop_
_entity_poly.entity_id
_entity_poly.type
_entity_poly.pdbx_seq_one_letter_code
_entity_poly.pdbx_strand_id
1 'polypeptide(L)'
;MTRRRKPAGTSKQQGSGGAKVLQLVPDNDAPAPPAPAGLSTKAVARWDAFWKSKLAGYVDVGSDLHRLERWIADVDEFDTLRAAYEQERIVKGSQGQPRLNPIATRLKDLERQIRDAEDQFGMTPAARPKLGISFGGNGPTTAEDLNRMIDQAGEDDGEGEVEDDVAAGFVEA
;
A
#
# COMPACT_ATOMS: atom_id res chain seq x y z
N MET A 1 -10.50 14.85 -60.35
CA MET A 1 -9.86 14.29 -59.14
C MET A 1 -10.91 14.14 -58.06
N THR A 2 -11.40 12.92 -57.85
CA THR A 2 -12.53 12.65 -56.96
C THR A 2 -12.02 12.31 -55.56
N ARG A 3 -12.35 13.16 -54.58
CA ARG A 3 -11.94 13.04 -53.18
C ARG A 3 -12.73 11.91 -52.51
N ARG A 4 -12.07 10.81 -52.18
CA ARG A 4 -12.66 9.65 -51.50
C ARG A 4 -13.13 10.04 -50.09
N ARG A 5 -14.45 9.97 -49.84
CA ARG A 5 -15.04 10.15 -48.51
C ARG A 5 -14.58 9.07 -47.54
N LYS A 6 -14.05 9.45 -46.39
CA LYS A 6 -13.80 8.50 -45.29
C LYS A 6 -15.13 7.95 -44.75
N PRO A 7 -15.23 6.62 -44.49
CA PRO A 7 -16.41 6.07 -43.89
C PRO A 7 -16.61 6.65 -42.49
N ALA A 8 -17.82 7.12 -42.21
CA ALA A 8 -18.25 7.52 -40.90
C ALA A 8 -18.40 6.26 -40.03
N GLY A 9 -17.84 6.28 -38.82
CA GLY A 9 -18.14 5.30 -37.78
C GLY A 9 -17.03 4.32 -37.43
N THR A 10 -15.90 4.82 -36.97
CA THR A 10 -15.20 4.17 -35.83
C THR A 10 -15.25 5.13 -34.66
N SER A 11 -16.38 5.12 -33.98
CA SER A 11 -16.38 5.59 -32.59
C SER A 11 -15.32 4.75 -31.87
N LYS A 12 -14.26 5.38 -31.40
CA LYS A 12 -13.40 4.79 -30.38
C LYS A 12 -14.34 4.35 -29.27
N GLN A 13 -14.53 3.05 -29.15
CA GLN A 13 -15.13 2.46 -27.98
C GLN A 13 -14.26 2.92 -26.82
N GLN A 14 -14.73 3.94 -26.14
CA GLN A 14 -14.17 4.38 -24.88
C GLN A 14 -14.34 3.17 -23.99
N GLY A 15 -13.23 2.46 -23.74
CA GLY A 15 -13.26 1.31 -22.86
C GLY A 15 -13.88 1.76 -21.56
N SER A 16 -15.08 1.27 -21.31
CA SER A 16 -15.71 1.31 -20.00
C SER A 16 -14.67 0.67 -19.09
N GLY A 17 -13.94 1.50 -18.35
CA GLY A 17 -13.14 1.05 -17.23
C GLY A 17 -14.12 0.47 -16.24
N GLY A 18 -14.42 -0.82 -16.39
CA GLY A 18 -15.24 -1.55 -15.45
C GLY A 18 -14.67 -1.29 -14.07
N ALA A 19 -15.48 -0.79 -13.16
CA ALA A 19 -15.09 -0.61 -11.78
C ALA A 19 -14.48 -1.95 -11.33
N LYS A 20 -13.19 -1.94 -10.96
CA LYS A 20 -12.54 -3.12 -10.42
C LYS A 20 -13.32 -3.49 -9.18
N VAL A 21 -13.94 -4.67 -9.20
CA VAL A 21 -14.59 -5.20 -8.01
C VAL A 21 -13.50 -5.42 -6.98
N LEU A 22 -13.56 -4.67 -5.89
CA LEU A 22 -12.65 -4.84 -4.77
C LEU A 22 -13.03 -6.16 -4.08
N GLN A 23 -12.09 -7.09 -4.03
CA GLN A 23 -12.28 -8.33 -3.30
C GLN A 23 -11.92 -8.11 -1.83
N LEU A 24 -12.85 -8.48 -0.95
CA LEU A 24 -12.56 -8.52 0.47
C LEU A 24 -11.55 -9.64 0.71
N VAL A 25 -10.42 -9.31 1.32
CA VAL A 25 -9.42 -10.32 1.70
C VAL A 25 -9.96 -11.10 2.89
N PRO A 26 -10.07 -12.42 2.82
CA PRO A 26 -10.49 -13.23 3.95
C PRO A 26 -9.45 -13.15 5.08
N ASP A 27 -9.90 -13.36 6.31
CA ASP A 27 -8.98 -13.53 7.43
C ASP A 27 -8.13 -14.78 7.19
N ASN A 28 -6.83 -14.68 7.43
CA ASN A 28 -5.91 -15.79 7.22
C ASN A 28 -5.76 -16.58 8.51
N ASP A 29 -6.52 -17.68 8.62
CA ASP A 29 -6.42 -18.63 9.75
C ASP A 29 -5.35 -19.70 9.55
N ALA A 30 -4.67 -19.72 8.39
CA ALA A 30 -3.63 -20.68 8.11
C ALA A 30 -2.36 -20.41 8.92
N PRO A 31 -1.64 -21.46 9.38
CA PRO A 31 -0.38 -21.25 10.07
C PRO A 31 0.63 -20.57 9.15
N ALA A 32 1.33 -19.58 9.68
CA ALA A 32 2.38 -18.89 8.94
C ALA A 32 3.49 -19.88 8.50
N PRO A 33 3.95 -19.82 7.25
CA PRO A 33 5.12 -20.57 6.84
C PRO A 33 6.35 -20.17 7.66
N PRO A 34 7.27 -21.11 7.95
CA PRO A 34 8.48 -20.79 8.68
C PRO A 34 9.30 -19.75 7.93
N ALA A 35 9.94 -18.85 8.67
CA ALA A 35 10.84 -17.88 8.08
C ALA A 35 12.05 -18.60 7.41
N PRO A 36 12.54 -18.08 6.27
CA PRO A 36 13.74 -18.61 5.63
C PRO A 36 14.93 -18.67 6.59
N ALA A 37 15.78 -19.68 6.44
CA ALA A 37 16.98 -19.82 7.26
C ALA A 37 18.00 -18.70 6.96
N GLY A 38 18.75 -18.28 7.97
CA GLY A 38 19.84 -17.32 7.81
C GLY A 38 19.44 -15.85 7.90
N LEU A 39 18.16 -15.52 8.13
CA LEU A 39 17.69 -14.16 8.34
C LEU A 39 18.08 -13.62 9.73
N SER A 40 18.31 -12.31 9.80
CA SER A 40 18.45 -11.61 11.08
C SER A 40 17.16 -11.66 11.90
N THR A 41 17.27 -11.49 13.22
CA THR A 41 16.11 -11.42 14.13
C THR A 41 15.10 -10.35 13.69
N LYS A 42 15.57 -9.23 13.14
CA LYS A 42 14.74 -8.14 12.65
C LYS A 42 13.94 -8.55 11.40
N ALA A 43 14.55 -9.27 10.49
CA ALA A 43 13.89 -9.78 9.31
C ALA A 43 12.87 -10.87 9.65
N VAL A 44 13.19 -11.77 10.59
CA VAL A 44 12.24 -12.77 11.11
C VAL A 44 11.02 -12.07 11.71
N ALA A 45 11.21 -11.02 12.52
CA ALA A 45 10.09 -10.29 13.10
C ALA A 45 9.20 -9.62 12.02
N ARG A 46 9.79 -9.13 10.91
CA ARG A 46 9.03 -8.59 9.76
C ARG A 46 8.26 -9.66 9.02
N TRP A 47 8.87 -10.84 8.83
CA TRP A 47 8.21 -12.01 8.25
C TRP A 47 6.98 -12.39 9.06
N ASP A 48 7.12 -12.53 10.37
CA ASP A 48 6.02 -12.84 11.27
C ASP A 48 4.92 -11.77 11.25
N ALA A 49 5.31 -10.49 11.19
CA ALA A 49 4.36 -9.39 11.11
C ALA A 49 3.57 -9.40 9.80
N PHE A 50 4.21 -9.75 8.68
CA PHE A 50 3.52 -9.90 7.40
C PHE A 50 2.46 -10.99 7.48
N TRP A 51 2.80 -12.19 7.98
CA TRP A 51 1.89 -13.32 8.06
C TRP A 51 0.75 -13.14 9.07
N LYS A 52 0.92 -12.24 10.05
CA LYS A 52 -0.15 -11.79 10.97
C LYS A 52 -1.02 -10.69 10.37
N SER A 53 -0.65 -10.13 9.25
CA SER A 53 -1.40 -9.06 8.61
C SER A 53 -2.54 -9.60 7.74
N LYS A 54 -3.53 -8.77 7.45
CA LYS A 54 -4.60 -9.11 6.51
C LYS A 54 -4.10 -9.38 5.09
N LEU A 55 -2.91 -8.89 4.72
CA LEU A 55 -2.31 -9.18 3.41
C LEU A 55 -1.97 -10.65 3.21
N ALA A 56 -1.67 -11.37 4.28
CA ALA A 56 -1.38 -12.81 4.20
C ALA A 56 -2.54 -13.61 3.60
N GLY A 57 -3.78 -13.19 3.83
CA GLY A 57 -4.96 -13.81 3.23
C GLY A 57 -5.10 -13.62 1.70
N TYR A 58 -4.31 -12.70 1.12
CA TYR A 58 -4.25 -12.47 -0.32
C TYR A 58 -3.19 -13.32 -1.03
N VAL A 59 -2.25 -13.88 -0.29
CA VAL A 59 -1.08 -14.63 -0.80
C VAL A 59 -1.43 -16.10 -1.00
N ASP A 60 -1.19 -16.61 -2.20
CA ASP A 60 -1.18 -18.04 -2.43
C ASP A 60 0.19 -18.62 -2.06
N VAL A 61 0.24 -19.36 -0.95
CA VAL A 61 1.48 -19.96 -0.45
C VAL A 61 2.12 -20.90 -1.49
N GLY A 62 1.31 -21.58 -2.31
CA GLY A 62 1.81 -22.48 -3.34
C GLY A 62 2.57 -21.79 -4.47
N SER A 63 2.13 -20.60 -4.87
CA SER A 63 2.71 -19.88 -6.01
C SER A 63 3.60 -18.70 -5.60
N ASP A 64 3.34 -18.07 -4.47
CA ASP A 64 3.93 -16.77 -4.14
C ASP A 64 4.99 -16.81 -3.04
N LEU A 65 5.04 -17.91 -2.27
CA LEU A 65 5.95 -18.04 -1.12
C LEU A 65 7.40 -17.69 -1.49
N HIS A 66 7.91 -18.25 -2.59
CA HIS A 66 9.29 -18.04 -3.03
C HIS A 66 9.61 -16.55 -3.36
N ARG A 67 8.60 -15.77 -3.72
CA ARG A 67 8.75 -14.32 -3.96
C ARG A 67 8.83 -13.56 -2.66
N LEU A 68 8.01 -13.93 -1.67
CA LEU A 68 8.08 -13.36 -0.33
C LEU A 68 9.38 -13.73 0.39
N GLU A 69 9.88 -14.94 0.23
CA GLU A 69 11.19 -15.37 0.75
C GLU A 69 12.31 -14.48 0.16
N ARG A 70 12.25 -14.20 -1.13
CA ARG A 70 13.20 -13.29 -1.78
C ARG A 70 13.07 -11.88 -1.27
N TRP A 71 11.84 -11.36 -1.17
CA TRP A 71 11.59 -10.02 -0.63
C TRP A 71 12.17 -9.85 0.77
N ILE A 72 11.95 -10.79 1.69
CA ILE A 72 12.47 -10.66 3.05
C ILE A 72 14.00 -10.78 3.11
N ALA A 73 14.61 -11.59 2.23
CA ALA A 73 16.06 -11.68 2.09
C ALA A 73 16.66 -10.36 1.57
N ASP A 74 16.04 -9.73 0.56
CA ASP A 74 16.46 -8.43 0.03
C ASP A 74 16.35 -7.34 1.10
N VAL A 75 15.31 -7.35 1.93
CA VAL A 75 15.12 -6.43 3.07
C VAL A 75 16.22 -6.61 4.11
N ASP A 76 16.60 -7.83 4.41
CA ASP A 76 17.64 -8.16 5.39
C ASP A 76 19.04 -7.76 4.88
N GLU A 77 19.32 -8.05 3.60
CA GLU A 77 20.54 -7.59 2.93
C GLU A 77 20.63 -6.05 2.92
N PHE A 78 19.52 -5.37 2.60
CA PHE A 78 19.46 -3.92 2.59
C PHE A 78 19.79 -3.33 3.97
N ASP A 79 19.17 -3.83 5.03
CA ASP A 79 19.46 -3.35 6.39
C ASP A 79 20.94 -3.54 6.78
N THR A 80 21.51 -4.70 6.44
CA THR A 80 22.92 -5.03 6.71
C THR A 80 23.87 -4.12 5.94
N LEU A 81 23.67 -3.97 4.64
CA LEU A 81 24.48 -3.12 3.80
C LEU A 81 24.32 -1.63 4.13
N ARG A 82 23.13 -1.22 4.54
CA ARG A 82 22.87 0.16 4.97
C ARG A 82 23.68 0.50 6.22
N ALA A 83 23.72 -0.39 7.21
CA ALA A 83 24.52 -0.21 8.39
C ALA A 83 26.04 -0.11 8.06
N ALA A 84 26.54 -0.97 7.17
CA ALA A 84 27.92 -0.93 6.71
C ALA A 84 28.23 0.36 5.94
N TYR A 85 27.34 0.80 5.05
CA TYR A 85 27.51 2.05 4.29
C TYR A 85 27.53 3.29 5.19
N GLU A 86 26.75 3.32 6.25
CA GLU A 86 26.74 4.44 7.21
C GLU A 86 28.05 4.59 7.98
N GLN A 87 28.77 3.49 8.17
CA GLN A 87 30.10 3.51 8.80
C GLN A 87 31.17 4.08 7.85
N GLU A 88 31.07 3.77 6.55
CA GLU A 88 32.10 4.16 5.58
C GLU A 88 31.45 4.56 4.23
N ARG A 89 30.97 5.80 4.14
CA ARG A 89 30.35 6.33 2.91
C ARG A 89 31.35 6.64 1.80
N ILE A 90 32.57 7.00 2.18
CA ILE A 90 33.65 7.35 1.26
C ILE A 90 34.81 6.39 1.52
N VAL A 91 35.27 5.73 0.48
CA VAL A 91 36.39 4.79 0.48
C VAL A 91 37.55 5.35 -0.34
N LYS A 92 38.74 4.81 -0.13
CA LYS A 92 39.89 5.11 -0.99
C LYS A 92 39.77 4.32 -2.29
N GLY A 93 39.85 5.02 -3.43
CA GLY A 93 39.98 4.40 -4.72
C GLY A 93 41.38 3.80 -4.94
N SER A 94 41.60 3.11 -6.07
CA SER A 94 42.84 2.44 -6.42
C SER A 94 44.07 3.38 -6.50
N GLN A 95 43.84 4.65 -6.74
CA GLN A 95 44.90 5.69 -6.79
C GLN A 95 44.89 6.57 -5.53
N GLY A 96 44.23 6.15 -4.45
CA GLY A 96 44.16 6.89 -3.21
C GLY A 96 43.12 8.03 -3.18
N GLN A 97 42.43 8.34 -4.29
CA GLN A 97 41.43 9.39 -4.35
C GLN A 97 40.15 8.98 -3.56
N PRO A 98 39.47 9.96 -2.97
CA PRO A 98 38.16 9.69 -2.33
C PRO A 98 37.13 9.20 -3.37
N ARG A 99 36.42 8.15 -3.05
CA ARG A 99 35.41 7.55 -3.90
C ARG A 99 34.20 7.17 -3.08
N LEU A 100 32.98 7.30 -3.67
CA LEU A 100 31.79 6.80 -3.04
C LEU A 100 31.88 5.28 -2.88
N ASN A 101 31.49 4.77 -1.71
CA ASN A 101 31.49 3.34 -1.45
C ASN A 101 30.59 2.62 -2.47
N PRO A 102 31.07 1.57 -3.17
CA PRO A 102 30.30 0.80 -4.14
C PRO A 102 29.01 0.20 -3.59
N ILE A 103 28.91 -0.03 -2.28
CA ILE A 103 27.69 -0.48 -1.59
C ILE A 103 26.50 0.42 -1.93
N ALA A 104 26.71 1.74 -2.17
CA ALA A 104 25.64 2.66 -2.53
C ALA A 104 24.86 2.24 -3.80
N THR A 105 25.53 1.62 -4.76
CA THR A 105 24.86 1.11 -5.98
C THR A 105 23.97 -0.09 -5.65
N ARG A 106 24.48 -1.04 -4.85
CA ARG A 106 23.71 -2.20 -4.42
C ARG A 106 22.49 -1.80 -3.59
N LEU A 107 22.63 -0.82 -2.69
CA LEU A 107 21.51 -0.29 -1.90
C LEU A 107 20.38 0.27 -2.79
N LYS A 108 20.72 1.01 -3.85
CA LYS A 108 19.72 1.52 -4.79
C LYS A 108 18.99 0.40 -5.54
N ASP A 109 19.70 -0.65 -5.91
CA ASP A 109 19.12 -1.78 -6.61
C ASP A 109 18.19 -2.57 -5.70
N LEU A 110 18.61 -2.83 -4.46
CA LEU A 110 17.79 -3.47 -3.43
C LEU A 110 16.54 -2.63 -3.11
N GLU A 111 16.68 -1.32 -2.93
CA GLU A 111 15.55 -0.43 -2.66
C GLU A 111 14.48 -0.50 -3.76
N ARG A 112 14.90 -0.58 -5.03
CA ARG A 112 13.98 -0.76 -6.16
C ARG A 112 13.32 -2.13 -6.12
N GLN A 113 14.09 -3.23 -5.92
CA GLN A 113 13.57 -4.60 -5.87
C GLN A 113 12.57 -4.78 -4.73
N ILE A 114 12.88 -4.25 -3.55
CA ILE A 114 11.99 -4.27 -2.37
C ILE A 114 10.70 -3.52 -2.68
N ARG A 115 10.77 -2.30 -3.22
CA ARG A 115 9.60 -1.51 -3.58
C ARG A 115 8.71 -2.21 -4.61
N ASP A 116 9.32 -2.78 -5.65
CA ASP A 116 8.61 -3.52 -6.70
C ASP A 116 7.88 -4.74 -6.11
N ALA A 117 8.51 -5.47 -5.18
CA ALA A 117 7.90 -6.58 -4.48
C ALA A 117 6.76 -6.11 -3.56
N GLU A 118 6.97 -5.06 -2.77
CA GLU A 118 5.96 -4.47 -1.89
C GLU A 118 4.73 -4.00 -2.67
N ASP A 119 4.91 -3.42 -3.85
CA ASP A 119 3.81 -3.03 -4.72
C ASP A 119 3.07 -4.25 -5.30
N GLN A 120 3.78 -5.32 -5.68
CA GLN A 120 3.17 -6.55 -6.18
C GLN A 120 2.33 -7.27 -5.11
N PHE A 121 2.73 -7.23 -3.86
CA PHE A 121 2.00 -7.84 -2.73
C PHE A 121 1.02 -6.88 -2.04
N GLY A 122 0.81 -5.66 -2.57
CA GLY A 122 -0.14 -4.71 -1.98
C GLY A 122 0.26 -4.19 -0.61
N MET A 123 1.55 -4.23 -0.27
CA MET A 123 2.04 -3.73 1.02
C MET A 123 1.92 -2.22 1.13
N THR A 124 1.94 -1.51 -0.01
CA THR A 124 1.72 -0.07 -0.05
C THR A 124 0.23 0.28 -0.19
N PRO A 125 -0.27 1.35 0.47
CA PRO A 125 -1.65 1.79 0.33
C PRO A 125 -2.06 2.08 -1.13
N ALA A 126 -1.11 2.57 -1.96
CA ALA A 126 -1.35 2.91 -3.36
C ALA A 126 -1.46 1.68 -4.27
N ALA A 127 -0.84 0.56 -3.91
CA ALA A 127 -0.89 -0.68 -4.69
C ALA A 127 -2.21 -1.44 -4.49
N ARG A 128 -2.80 -1.38 -3.30
CA ARG A 128 -4.01 -2.14 -2.93
C ARG A 128 -5.18 -1.93 -3.88
N PRO A 129 -5.60 -0.70 -4.22
CA PRO A 129 -6.70 -0.50 -5.17
C PRO A 129 -6.37 -1.03 -6.58
N LYS A 130 -5.09 -0.95 -6.99
CA LYS A 130 -4.66 -1.47 -8.30
C LYS A 130 -4.77 -2.99 -8.37
N LEU A 131 -4.52 -3.67 -7.25
CA LEU A 131 -4.64 -5.12 -7.11
C LEU A 131 -6.07 -5.58 -6.80
N GLY A 132 -7.00 -4.65 -6.57
CA GLY A 132 -8.36 -4.98 -6.16
C GLY A 132 -8.46 -5.43 -4.70
N ILE A 133 -7.47 -5.10 -3.86
CA ILE A 133 -7.44 -5.48 -2.45
C ILE A 133 -8.22 -4.45 -1.63
N SER A 134 -9.19 -4.93 -0.82
CA SER A 134 -9.89 -4.15 0.18
C SER A 134 -9.85 -4.88 1.52
N PHE A 135 -9.42 -4.18 2.56
CA PHE A 135 -9.53 -4.68 3.93
C PHE A 135 -10.87 -4.20 4.49
N GLY A 136 -11.87 -5.04 4.55
CA GLY A 136 -13.18 -4.68 5.09
C GLY A 136 -13.09 -3.80 6.35
N GLY A 137 -13.13 -2.53 6.15
CA GLY A 137 -13.18 -1.47 7.14
C GLY A 137 -14.30 -0.54 6.71
N ASN A 138 -14.92 0.18 7.65
CA ASN A 138 -16.09 1.02 7.47
C ASN A 138 -15.94 2.18 6.46
N GLY A 139 -15.07 2.04 5.46
CA GLY A 139 -14.95 3.00 4.37
C GLY A 139 -15.81 2.61 3.18
N PRO A 140 -16.35 3.60 2.43
CA PRO A 140 -17.14 3.33 1.25
C PRO A 140 -16.29 2.59 0.22
N THR A 141 -16.76 1.41 -0.24
CA THR A 141 -16.09 0.58 -1.25
C THR A 141 -16.56 0.89 -2.66
N THR A 142 -17.70 1.56 -2.79
CA THR A 142 -18.27 2.02 -4.05
C THR A 142 -18.69 3.48 -3.96
N ALA A 143 -18.94 4.13 -5.12
CA ALA A 143 -19.52 5.46 -5.15
C ALA A 143 -20.93 5.52 -4.50
N GLU A 144 -21.67 4.42 -4.58
CA GLU A 144 -22.98 4.29 -3.94
C GLU A 144 -22.86 4.21 -2.41
N ASP A 145 -21.85 3.50 -1.89
CA ASP A 145 -21.58 3.45 -0.45
C ASP A 145 -21.14 4.81 0.08
N LEU A 146 -20.33 5.54 -0.70
CA LEU A 146 -19.91 6.91 -0.35
C LEU A 146 -21.13 7.83 -0.29
N ASN A 147 -22.00 7.80 -1.30
CA ASN A 147 -23.20 8.63 -1.32
C ASN A 147 -24.12 8.28 -0.14
N ARG A 148 -24.33 6.99 0.16
CA ARG A 148 -25.12 6.57 1.32
C ARG A 148 -24.54 7.08 2.64
N MET A 149 -23.22 7.08 2.81
CA MET A 149 -22.59 7.62 4.01
C MET A 149 -22.72 9.15 4.10
N ILE A 150 -22.68 9.86 2.98
CA ILE A 150 -22.90 11.31 2.93
C ILE A 150 -24.36 11.63 3.29
N ASP A 151 -25.32 10.89 2.74
CA ASP A 151 -26.74 11.05 3.02
C ASP A 151 -27.05 10.81 4.51
N GLN A 152 -26.48 9.75 5.10
CA GLN A 152 -26.62 9.44 6.53
C GLN A 152 -25.98 10.49 7.45
N ALA A 153 -24.84 11.03 7.06
CA ALA A 153 -24.18 12.10 7.83
C ALA A 153 -24.96 13.44 7.78
N GLY A 154 -25.69 13.68 6.69
CA GLY A 154 -26.54 14.87 6.56
C GLY A 154 -27.85 14.81 7.33
N GLU A 155 -28.32 13.60 7.71
CA GLU A 155 -29.53 13.41 8.51
C GLU A 155 -29.27 13.57 10.03
N ASP A 156 -28.02 13.32 10.49
CA ASP A 156 -27.65 13.40 11.91
C ASP A 156 -27.39 14.83 12.40
N ASP A 157 -27.19 15.80 11.49
CA ASP A 157 -26.98 17.21 11.82
C ASP A 157 -28.29 18.01 11.99
N GLY A 158 -29.46 17.38 11.88
CA GLY A 158 -30.78 18.04 11.80
C GLY A 158 -31.58 18.12 13.12
N GLU A 159 -31.20 17.46 14.22
CA GLU A 159 -31.94 17.46 15.49
C GLU A 159 -31.11 18.00 16.66
N GLY A 160 -30.61 19.21 16.49
CA GLY A 160 -30.17 20.05 17.61
C GLY A 160 -31.24 21.07 17.92
N GLU A 161 -32.26 20.72 18.71
CA GLU A 161 -33.16 21.71 19.31
C GLU A 161 -32.33 22.71 20.12
N VAL A 162 -32.33 23.95 19.65
CA VAL A 162 -31.84 25.09 20.43
C VAL A 162 -32.92 25.43 21.43
N GLU A 163 -32.83 24.94 22.65
CA GLU A 163 -33.62 25.47 23.75
C GLU A 163 -33.14 26.90 24.04
N ASP A 164 -33.94 27.88 23.58
CA ASP A 164 -33.93 29.25 23.99
C ASP A 164 -34.39 29.34 25.45
N ASP A 165 -33.46 29.31 26.39
CA ASP A 165 -33.74 29.66 27.79
C ASP A 165 -33.35 31.14 28.00
N VAL A 166 -34.24 32.05 27.56
CA VAL A 166 -34.23 33.46 27.91
C VAL A 166 -35.28 33.69 29.00
N ALA A 167 -34.88 33.61 30.24
CA ALA A 167 -35.70 34.16 31.31
C ALA A 167 -34.83 34.90 32.32
N ALA A 168 -34.82 36.19 32.16
CA ALA A 168 -35.26 37.21 33.14
C ALA A 168 -34.74 37.08 34.57
N GLY A 169 -33.97 38.08 35.00
CA GLY A 169 -33.63 38.27 36.38
C GLY A 169 -32.87 39.57 36.62
N PHE A 170 -33.47 40.72 36.19
CA PHE A 170 -33.06 42.04 36.65
C PHE A 170 -33.85 42.36 37.92
N VAL A 171 -33.21 42.42 39.09
CA VAL A 171 -33.75 43.08 40.27
C VAL A 171 -32.64 43.92 40.90
N GLU A 172 -33.00 45.22 41.07
CA GLU A 172 -32.30 46.31 41.74
C GLU A 172 -32.05 46.01 43.24
N ALA A 173 -30.94 46.46 43.75
CA ALA A 173 -30.80 47.27 44.97
C ALA A 173 -29.33 47.69 45.15
#